data_b4f9b5543690c7ee817ee2caffced75f
#
_entry.id   b4f9b5543690c7ee817ee2caffced75f
#
_cell.length_a   1.000
_cell.length_b   1.000
_cell.length_c   1.000
_cell.angle_alpha   90.00
_cell.angle_beta   90.00
_cell.angle_gamma   90.00
#
_symmetry.space_group_name_H-M   'P 1'
#
loop_
_entity.id
_entity.type
_entity.pdbx_description
1 polymer ?
#
loop_
_entity_poly.entity_id
_entity_poly.type
_entity_poly.pdbx_seq_one_letter_code
_entity_poly.pdbx_strand_id
1 'polypeptide(L)'
;MDRDEFIITVYCLVCEQYQVIKNTYFLRRGGFAPALSDEEVLTLEVCGEYFKLATDKDLFTYFRTHYAHFFPHLRDRTLFVRQAANLWQVKAAIQYRLTQVSGQATDPVQIIDTLPLPVCGYTRSGRDRCFKPFADYGHCAAKKLDYYGFKLGLRITRCGMITACPLLPARPHDIQLLDDLVAGFVGLVPADKGFIDTFRQTVLAERHGVFVITAPRKRMTTAHSPGLLKACARLRKGVETVGSHLTERFAVARLRVHDLWHFQHRLIRKILAHTVGVFLNLQLRRPPLDLDGLVTL
;
A
#
# COMPACT_ATOMS: atom_id res chain seq x y z
N MET A 1 11.28 -4.56 19.15
CA MET A 1 12.58 -3.89 18.84
C MET A 1 12.56 -2.49 19.42
N ASP A 2 13.68 -2.00 19.95
CA ASP A 2 13.83 -0.58 20.19
C ASP A 2 13.97 0.20 18.87
N ARG A 3 14.05 1.53 18.95
CA ARG A 3 14.09 2.39 17.73
C ARG A 3 15.37 2.22 16.93
N ASP A 4 16.50 2.07 17.58
CA ASP A 4 17.82 1.95 16.95
C ASP A 4 17.94 0.62 16.22
N GLU A 5 17.55 -0.47 16.89
CA GLU A 5 17.46 -1.81 16.30
C GLU A 5 16.52 -1.82 15.08
N PHE A 6 15.38 -1.14 15.18
CA PHE A 6 14.43 -1.04 14.06
C PHE A 6 15.01 -0.29 12.87
N ILE A 7 15.68 0.86 13.10
CA ILE A 7 16.34 1.63 12.03
C ILE A 7 17.41 0.78 11.34
N ILE A 8 18.25 0.09 12.09
CA ILE A 8 19.31 -0.77 11.54
C ILE A 8 18.70 -1.92 10.74
N THR A 9 17.67 -2.59 11.29
CA THR A 9 16.99 -3.70 10.62
C THR A 9 16.35 -3.27 9.30
N VAL A 10 15.65 -2.13 9.30
CA VAL A 10 15.04 -1.58 8.07
C VAL A 10 16.11 -1.17 7.07
N TYR A 11 17.22 -0.56 7.52
CA TYR A 11 18.34 -0.18 6.66
C TYR A 11 18.95 -1.39 5.95
N CYS A 12 19.28 -2.44 6.68
CA CYS A 12 19.81 -3.69 6.11
C CYS A 12 18.85 -4.29 5.09
N LEU A 13 17.55 -4.39 5.44
CA LEU A 13 16.51 -4.90 4.53
C LEU A 13 16.41 -4.06 3.25
N VAL A 14 16.40 -2.74 3.38
CA VAL A 14 16.36 -1.82 2.24
C VAL A 14 17.60 -1.97 1.37
N CYS A 15 18.80 -2.04 1.95
CA CYS A 15 20.05 -2.24 1.21
C CYS A 15 20.03 -3.51 0.37
N GLU A 16 19.63 -4.64 0.96
CA GLU A 16 19.51 -5.92 0.25
C GLU A 16 18.58 -5.82 -0.98
N GLN A 17 17.39 -5.27 -0.79
CA GLN A 17 16.40 -5.17 -1.86
C GLN A 17 16.81 -4.13 -2.92
N TYR A 18 17.37 -3.00 -2.49
CA TYR A 18 17.82 -1.93 -3.37
C TYR A 18 18.97 -2.36 -4.29
N GLN A 19 19.95 -3.11 -3.79
CA GLN A 19 21.07 -3.62 -4.60
C GLN A 19 20.57 -4.49 -5.78
N VAL A 20 19.59 -5.35 -5.55
CA VAL A 20 19.01 -6.15 -6.64
C VAL A 20 18.31 -5.27 -7.66
N ILE A 21 17.57 -4.26 -7.22
CA ILE A 21 16.87 -3.31 -8.11
C ILE A 21 17.90 -2.52 -8.93
N LYS A 22 18.94 -2.00 -8.28
CA LYS A 22 20.03 -1.25 -8.92
C LYS A 22 20.77 -2.07 -9.99
N ASN A 23 20.97 -3.36 -9.75
CA ASN A 23 21.60 -4.26 -10.71
C ASN A 23 20.69 -4.62 -11.89
N THR A 24 19.37 -4.49 -11.73
CA THR A 24 18.36 -4.84 -12.74
C THR A 24 17.95 -3.63 -13.58
N TYR A 25 17.87 -2.46 -12.96
CA TYR A 25 17.34 -1.25 -13.58
C TYR A 25 18.33 -0.08 -13.51
N PHE A 26 18.32 0.72 -14.57
CA PHE A 26 19.10 1.95 -14.62
C PHE A 26 18.34 3.07 -13.88
N LEU A 27 18.71 3.34 -12.63
CA LEU A 27 17.98 4.25 -11.75
C LEU A 27 18.32 5.73 -11.94
N ARG A 28 19.48 6.06 -12.51
CA ARG A 28 19.95 7.45 -12.68
C ARG A 28 20.57 7.67 -14.06
N ARG A 29 20.21 8.76 -14.73
CA ARG A 29 20.71 9.13 -16.05
C ARG A 29 22.02 9.95 -16.02
N GLY A 30 22.84 9.78 -15.02
CA GLY A 30 24.07 10.54 -14.81
C GLY A 30 23.92 11.64 -13.72
N GLY A 31 24.97 12.46 -13.55
CA GLY A 31 25.06 13.48 -12.50
C GLY A 31 25.82 12.98 -11.29
N PHE A 32 26.03 13.87 -10.31
CA PHE A 32 26.71 13.55 -9.08
C PHE A 32 25.84 12.65 -8.19
N ALA A 33 26.45 11.69 -7.53
CA ALA A 33 25.77 10.91 -6.50
C ALA A 33 25.28 11.85 -5.37
N PRO A 34 24.05 11.67 -4.86
CA PRO A 34 23.58 12.47 -3.74
C PRO A 34 24.42 12.15 -2.49
N ALA A 35 24.63 13.15 -1.65
CA ALA A 35 25.34 12.96 -0.39
C ALA A 35 24.64 11.98 0.55
N LEU A 36 23.31 12.08 0.65
CA LEU A 36 22.48 11.10 1.33
C LEU A 36 22.13 9.98 0.34
N SER A 37 22.42 8.72 0.68
CA SER A 37 22.18 7.59 -0.21
C SER A 37 20.67 7.32 -0.38
N ASP A 38 20.29 6.62 -1.45
CA ASP A 38 18.88 6.26 -1.68
C ASP A 38 18.38 5.28 -0.60
N GLU A 39 19.25 4.40 -0.13
CA GLU A 39 18.98 3.46 0.95
C GLU A 39 18.69 4.19 2.27
N GLU A 40 19.47 5.23 2.60
CA GLU A 40 19.23 6.07 3.77
C GLU A 40 17.87 6.79 3.66
N VAL A 41 17.56 7.39 2.48
CA VAL A 41 16.27 8.06 2.25
C VAL A 41 15.09 7.11 2.44
N LEU A 42 15.15 5.92 1.85
CA LEU A 42 14.09 4.90 1.96
C LEU A 42 13.92 4.42 3.40
N THR A 43 15.00 4.24 4.12
CA THR A 43 14.99 3.87 5.55
C THR A 43 14.32 4.94 6.40
N LEU A 44 14.74 6.20 6.22
CA LEU A 44 14.14 7.35 6.91
C LEU A 44 12.63 7.41 6.70
N GLU A 45 12.16 7.19 5.47
CA GLU A 45 10.74 7.24 5.15
C GLU A 45 9.94 6.10 5.81
N VAL A 46 10.45 4.87 5.76
CA VAL A 46 9.79 3.71 6.40
C VAL A 46 9.76 3.89 7.93
N CYS A 47 10.89 4.22 8.54
CA CYS A 47 10.98 4.44 9.98
C CYS A 47 10.09 5.61 10.43
N GLY A 48 10.02 6.69 9.63
CA GLY A 48 9.16 7.84 9.91
C GLY A 48 7.67 7.50 10.00
N GLU A 49 7.19 6.56 9.17
CA GLU A 49 5.81 6.07 9.25
C GLU A 49 5.57 5.28 10.56
N TYR A 50 6.55 4.50 11.02
CA TYR A 50 6.47 3.78 12.30
C TYR A 50 6.53 4.70 13.51
N PHE A 51 7.32 5.76 13.44
CA PHE A 51 7.46 6.77 14.51
C PHE A 51 6.33 7.82 14.47
N LYS A 52 5.32 7.61 13.61
CA LYS A 52 4.14 8.48 13.46
C LYS A 52 4.48 9.93 13.11
N LEU A 53 5.54 10.15 12.34
CA LEU A 53 5.96 11.47 11.88
C LEU A 53 5.09 11.89 10.69
N ALA A 54 4.17 12.81 10.93
CA ALA A 54 3.06 13.09 10.02
C ALA A 54 3.48 13.84 8.74
N THR A 55 4.58 14.61 8.77
CA THR A 55 5.04 15.42 7.64
C THR A 55 6.50 15.18 7.33
N ASP A 56 6.91 15.48 6.09
CA ASP A 56 8.33 15.39 5.69
C ASP A 56 9.20 16.39 6.51
N LYS A 57 8.61 17.47 7.01
CA LYS A 57 9.29 18.42 7.92
C LYS A 57 9.56 17.75 9.27
N ASP A 58 8.54 17.11 9.85
CA ASP A 58 8.68 16.45 11.15
C ASP A 58 9.70 15.30 11.05
N LEU A 59 9.60 14.50 9.98
CA LEU A 59 10.53 13.42 9.67
C LEU A 59 11.97 13.94 9.58
N PHE A 60 12.22 14.94 8.74
CA PHE A 60 13.55 15.52 8.58
C PHE A 60 14.09 16.08 9.90
N THR A 61 13.27 16.86 10.62
CA THR A 61 13.68 17.48 11.89
C THR A 61 14.00 16.42 12.95
N TYR A 62 13.15 15.41 13.08
CA TYR A 62 13.31 14.31 14.04
C TYR A 62 14.64 13.57 13.84
N PHE A 63 14.85 13.06 12.63
CA PHE A 63 16.07 12.28 12.34
C PHE A 63 17.34 13.14 12.40
N ARG A 64 17.29 14.39 11.95
CA ARG A 64 18.41 15.31 12.06
C ARG A 64 18.78 15.62 13.52
N THR A 65 17.78 15.71 14.40
CA THR A 65 18.00 16.03 15.81
C THR A 65 18.48 14.82 16.62
N HIS A 66 17.87 13.67 16.40
CA HIS A 66 18.08 12.49 17.27
C HIS A 66 19.00 11.43 16.67
N TYR A 67 19.16 11.41 15.34
CA TYR A 67 19.87 10.36 14.60
C TYR A 67 20.92 10.89 13.63
N ALA A 68 21.48 12.07 13.91
CA ALA A 68 22.56 12.66 13.09
C ALA A 68 23.78 11.74 12.97
N HIS A 69 24.04 10.91 13.98
CA HIS A 69 25.12 9.92 13.98
C HIS A 69 24.90 8.75 13.02
N PHE A 70 23.64 8.36 12.77
CA PHE A 70 23.29 7.36 11.76
C PHE A 70 23.19 7.97 10.35
N PHE A 71 22.76 9.25 10.25
CA PHE A 71 22.52 9.93 8.99
C PHE A 71 23.29 11.26 8.90
N PRO A 72 24.65 11.26 8.88
CA PRO A 72 25.44 12.48 8.93
C PRO A 72 25.27 13.38 7.70
N HIS A 73 24.78 12.83 6.59
CA HIS A 73 24.53 13.55 5.35
C HIS A 73 23.11 14.08 5.20
N LEU A 74 22.24 13.91 6.20
CA LEU A 74 20.91 14.51 6.23
C LEU A 74 20.98 16.01 6.56
N ARG A 75 21.38 16.85 5.59
CA ARG A 75 21.67 18.28 5.80
C ARG A 75 20.62 19.21 5.26
N ASP A 76 20.04 18.92 4.11
CA ASP A 76 19.06 19.77 3.41
C ASP A 76 17.73 19.05 3.25
N ARG A 77 16.67 19.69 3.77
CA ARG A 77 15.30 19.14 3.71
C ARG A 77 14.74 19.12 2.29
N THR A 78 15.05 20.15 1.48
CA THR A 78 14.49 20.24 0.12
C THR A 78 15.09 19.14 -0.76
N LEU A 79 16.39 18.89 -0.64
CA LEU A 79 17.06 17.82 -1.34
C LEU A 79 16.51 16.47 -0.91
N PHE A 80 16.35 16.24 0.39
CA PHE A 80 15.76 15.01 0.93
C PHE A 80 14.37 14.75 0.36
N VAL A 81 13.45 15.74 0.45
CA VAL A 81 12.05 15.57 -0.02
C VAL A 81 11.99 15.30 -1.52
N ARG A 82 12.83 16.01 -2.32
CA ARG A 82 12.89 15.80 -3.77
C ARG A 82 13.44 14.41 -4.13
N GLN A 83 14.50 13.97 -3.46
CA GLN A 83 15.06 12.62 -3.65
C GLN A 83 14.05 11.54 -3.26
N ALA A 84 13.40 11.68 -2.10
CA ALA A 84 12.35 10.78 -1.64
C ALA A 84 11.19 10.67 -2.64
N ALA A 85 10.73 11.81 -3.21
CA ALA A 85 9.68 11.79 -4.22
C ALA A 85 10.11 11.08 -5.50
N ASN A 86 11.35 11.25 -5.94
CA ASN A 86 11.88 10.58 -7.14
C ASN A 86 12.04 9.06 -6.98
N LEU A 87 12.11 8.56 -5.76
CA LEU A 87 12.25 7.13 -5.46
C LEU A 87 10.92 6.36 -5.40
N TRP A 88 9.80 6.95 -5.85
CA TRP A 88 8.50 6.27 -5.72
C TRP A 88 8.43 4.92 -6.45
N GLN A 89 9.02 4.81 -7.65
CA GLN A 89 9.09 3.54 -8.40
C GLN A 89 9.99 2.51 -7.70
N VAL A 90 11.08 2.95 -7.09
CA VAL A 90 11.96 2.09 -6.30
C VAL A 90 11.22 1.55 -5.06
N LYS A 91 10.44 2.38 -4.39
CA LYS A 91 9.57 1.93 -3.27
C LYS A 91 8.58 0.87 -3.71
N ALA A 92 7.94 1.06 -4.87
CA ALA A 92 7.02 0.07 -5.45
C ALA A 92 7.76 -1.24 -5.79
N ALA A 93 8.96 -1.15 -6.35
CA ALA A 93 9.78 -2.31 -6.67
C ALA A 93 10.23 -3.07 -5.40
N ILE A 94 10.65 -2.37 -4.34
CA ILE A 94 10.99 -3.00 -3.05
C ILE A 94 9.75 -3.68 -2.46
N GLN A 95 8.61 -2.98 -2.45
CA GLN A 95 7.36 -3.53 -1.95
C GLN A 95 6.99 -4.84 -2.68
N TYR A 96 7.06 -4.86 -4.00
CA TYR A 96 6.81 -6.06 -4.81
C TYR A 96 7.82 -7.17 -4.50
N ARG A 97 9.11 -6.85 -4.42
CA ARG A 97 10.16 -7.84 -4.10
C ARG A 97 9.97 -8.48 -2.73
N LEU A 98 9.58 -7.72 -1.71
CA LEU A 98 9.30 -8.27 -0.38
C LEU A 98 8.17 -9.30 -0.43
N THR A 99 7.16 -9.13 -1.28
CA THR A 99 6.12 -10.15 -1.48
C THR A 99 6.67 -11.42 -2.14
N GLN A 100 7.64 -11.29 -3.04
CA GLN A 100 8.29 -12.43 -3.70
C GLN A 100 9.20 -13.19 -2.73
N VAL A 101 10.11 -12.49 -2.07
CA VAL A 101 11.11 -13.07 -1.16
C VAL A 101 10.46 -13.76 0.04
N SER A 102 9.33 -13.23 0.52
CA SER A 102 8.54 -13.87 1.58
C SER A 102 7.74 -15.10 1.15
N GLY A 103 7.71 -15.42 -0.16
CA GLY A 103 6.85 -16.47 -0.73
C GLY A 103 5.36 -16.13 -0.73
N GLN A 104 4.99 -14.92 -0.33
CA GLN A 104 3.58 -14.52 -0.23
C GLN A 104 2.92 -14.21 -1.58
N ALA A 105 3.70 -13.89 -2.59
CA ALA A 105 3.19 -13.67 -3.94
C ALA A 105 2.48 -14.90 -4.52
N THR A 106 2.87 -16.10 -4.09
CA THR A 106 2.33 -17.40 -4.54
C THR A 106 1.22 -17.95 -3.65
N ASP A 107 0.74 -17.18 -2.65
CA ASP A 107 -0.43 -17.60 -1.84
C ASP A 107 -1.64 -17.81 -2.76
N PRO A 108 -2.19 -19.04 -2.86
CA PRO A 108 -3.28 -19.37 -3.77
C PRO A 108 -4.63 -18.72 -3.37
N VAL A 109 -4.68 -18.07 -2.22
CA VAL A 109 -5.88 -17.38 -1.73
C VAL A 109 -5.54 -15.93 -1.41
N GLN A 110 -6.00 -15.00 -2.25
CA GLN A 110 -5.78 -13.57 -2.03
C GLN A 110 -7.11 -12.81 -2.01
N ILE A 111 -7.27 -11.95 -1.03
CA ILE A 111 -8.50 -11.24 -0.74
C ILE A 111 -8.45 -9.86 -1.40
N ILE A 112 -9.54 -9.41 -2.01
CA ILE A 112 -9.64 -8.08 -2.61
C ILE A 112 -10.70 -7.22 -1.93
N ASP A 113 -10.42 -5.93 -1.87
CA ASP A 113 -11.35 -4.90 -1.41
C ASP A 113 -10.96 -3.53 -1.98
N THR A 114 -11.76 -2.49 -1.70
CA THR A 114 -11.47 -1.10 -2.07
C THR A 114 -11.46 -0.17 -0.88
N LEU A 115 -10.59 0.84 -0.93
CA LEU A 115 -10.43 1.84 0.10
C LEU A 115 -10.62 3.24 -0.49
N PRO A 116 -11.51 4.11 0.05
CA PRO A 116 -11.62 5.49 -0.38
C PRO A 116 -10.39 6.30 0.04
N LEU A 117 -9.85 7.08 -0.90
CA LEU A 117 -8.73 8.01 -0.69
C LEU A 117 -9.15 9.43 -1.03
N PRO A 118 -9.73 10.19 -0.08
CA PRO A 118 -10.06 11.60 -0.26
C PRO A 118 -8.79 12.43 -0.50
N VAL A 119 -8.82 13.33 -1.48
CA VAL A 119 -7.74 14.32 -1.69
C VAL A 119 -8.08 15.67 -1.07
N CYS A 120 -9.37 15.99 -1.03
CA CYS A 120 -9.88 17.17 -0.31
C CYS A 120 -11.31 16.95 0.17
N GLY A 121 -11.81 17.87 1.02
CA GLY A 121 -13.21 17.86 1.43
C GLY A 121 -14.15 18.11 0.22
N TYR A 122 -15.29 17.43 0.20
CA TYR A 122 -16.28 17.46 -0.89
C TYR A 122 -16.61 18.90 -1.34
N THR A 123 -16.88 19.80 -0.39
CA THR A 123 -17.20 21.21 -0.64
C THR A 123 -16.07 22.03 -1.25
N ARG A 124 -14.83 21.56 -1.11
CA ARG A 124 -13.61 22.24 -1.65
C ARG A 124 -13.22 21.72 -3.02
N SER A 125 -13.79 20.63 -3.49
CA SER A 125 -13.44 19.97 -4.76
C SER A 125 -13.56 20.89 -5.98
N GLY A 126 -14.55 21.78 -6.02
CA GLY A 126 -14.71 22.75 -7.11
C GLY A 126 -13.52 23.75 -7.25
N ARG A 127 -12.72 23.95 -6.20
CA ARG A 127 -11.52 24.81 -6.18
C ARG A 127 -10.24 24.02 -6.41
N ASP A 128 -10.29 22.70 -6.42
CA ASP A 128 -9.12 21.86 -6.66
C ASP A 128 -8.72 21.94 -8.14
N ARG A 129 -7.49 22.41 -8.39
CA ARG A 129 -6.91 22.49 -9.72
C ARG A 129 -5.88 21.38 -9.99
N CYS A 130 -5.32 20.81 -8.93
CA CYS A 130 -4.19 19.88 -8.99
C CYS A 130 -4.63 18.48 -9.38
N PHE A 131 -5.75 18.02 -8.83
CA PHE A 131 -6.26 16.65 -9.06
C PHE A 131 -7.43 16.60 -10.03
N LYS A 132 -7.95 17.75 -10.49
CA LYS A 132 -9.13 17.82 -11.37
C LYS A 132 -9.06 16.93 -12.61
N PRO A 133 -7.90 16.72 -13.27
CA PRO A 133 -7.80 15.79 -14.39
C PRO A 133 -7.83 14.30 -14.01
N PHE A 134 -7.63 13.96 -12.74
CA PHE A 134 -7.35 12.60 -12.30
C PHE A 134 -8.32 12.08 -11.24
N ALA A 135 -8.83 12.94 -10.37
CA ALA A 135 -9.72 12.60 -9.28
C ALA A 135 -11.19 12.81 -9.68
N ASP A 136 -12.10 12.12 -9.00
CA ASP A 136 -13.54 12.24 -9.21
C ASP A 136 -14.31 12.11 -7.89
N TYR A 137 -15.62 12.35 -7.95
CA TYR A 137 -16.54 12.21 -6.83
C TYR A 137 -16.89 10.74 -6.59
N GLY A 138 -16.87 10.34 -5.32
CA GLY A 138 -17.24 9.00 -4.91
C GLY A 138 -18.08 8.99 -3.64
N HIS A 139 -18.80 7.91 -3.45
CA HIS A 139 -19.55 7.63 -2.23
C HIS A 139 -19.10 6.32 -1.60
N CYS A 140 -18.77 6.35 -0.31
CA CYS A 140 -18.49 5.16 0.47
C CYS A 140 -19.65 4.87 1.42
N ALA A 141 -20.53 3.90 1.05
CA ALA A 141 -21.71 3.57 1.82
C ALA A 141 -21.38 3.09 3.26
N ALA A 142 -20.32 2.31 3.43
CA ALA A 142 -19.89 1.79 4.72
C ALA A 142 -19.48 2.91 5.71
N LYS A 143 -18.90 4.00 5.20
CA LYS A 143 -18.47 5.16 6.01
C LYS A 143 -19.48 6.33 5.92
N LYS A 144 -20.57 6.19 5.17
CA LYS A 144 -21.51 7.29 4.86
C LYS A 144 -20.78 8.56 4.45
N LEU A 145 -19.77 8.42 3.58
CA LEU A 145 -18.85 9.48 3.21
C LEU A 145 -18.97 9.78 1.72
N ASP A 146 -19.35 11.02 1.40
CA ASP A 146 -19.16 11.59 0.07
C ASP A 146 -17.79 12.27 0.02
N TYR A 147 -16.99 11.92 -0.98
CA TYR A 147 -15.63 12.41 -1.07
C TYR A 147 -15.23 12.72 -2.52
N TYR A 148 -14.22 13.54 -2.66
CA TYR A 148 -13.54 13.81 -3.93
C TYR A 148 -12.11 13.26 -3.85
N GLY A 149 -11.73 12.40 -4.79
CA GLY A 149 -10.43 11.76 -4.75
C GLY A 149 -10.33 10.50 -5.59
N PHE A 150 -9.69 9.50 -5.00
CA PHE A 150 -9.38 8.22 -5.63
C PHE A 150 -9.98 7.06 -4.85
N LYS A 151 -10.00 5.91 -5.49
CA LYS A 151 -10.31 4.61 -4.92
C LYS A 151 -9.08 3.73 -5.07
N LEU A 152 -8.55 3.23 -3.95
CA LEU A 152 -7.45 2.29 -3.91
C LEU A 152 -8.01 0.87 -3.88
N GLY A 153 -7.71 0.08 -4.90
CA GLY A 153 -7.89 -1.36 -4.83
C GLY A 153 -6.82 -1.98 -3.94
N LEU A 154 -7.18 -2.99 -3.19
CA LEU A 154 -6.25 -3.77 -2.39
C LEU A 154 -6.41 -5.24 -2.73
N ARG A 155 -5.31 -5.92 -3.04
CA ARG A 155 -5.23 -7.38 -3.02
C ARG A 155 -4.21 -7.77 -1.96
N ILE A 156 -4.63 -8.60 -1.02
CA ILE A 156 -3.77 -9.05 0.08
C ILE A 156 -3.75 -10.57 0.17
N THR A 157 -2.70 -11.12 0.70
CA THR A 157 -2.59 -12.54 1.08
C THR A 157 -3.31 -12.82 2.41
N ARG A 158 -3.43 -14.09 2.78
CA ARG A 158 -4.02 -14.49 4.08
C ARG A 158 -3.28 -13.92 5.29
N CYS A 159 -1.99 -13.65 5.18
CA CYS A 159 -1.22 -13.02 6.25
C CYS A 159 -1.28 -11.48 6.23
N GLY A 160 -2.01 -10.87 5.27
CA GLY A 160 -2.16 -9.42 5.17
C GLY A 160 -1.08 -8.71 4.35
N MET A 161 -0.20 -9.43 3.65
CA MET A 161 0.78 -8.82 2.74
C MET A 161 0.06 -8.24 1.52
N ILE A 162 0.30 -6.97 1.19
CA ILE A 162 -0.32 -6.32 0.02
C ILE A 162 0.43 -6.76 -1.24
N THR A 163 -0.26 -7.39 -2.19
CA THR A 163 0.30 -7.91 -3.46
C THR A 163 -0.08 -7.08 -4.67
N ALA A 164 -1.19 -6.34 -4.62
CA ALA A 164 -1.57 -5.36 -5.63
C ALA A 164 -2.32 -4.19 -5.00
N CYS A 165 -2.13 -3.00 -5.55
CA CYS A 165 -2.74 -1.76 -5.05
C CYS A 165 -3.05 -0.76 -6.18
N PRO A 166 -3.87 -1.13 -7.20
CA PRO A 166 -4.25 -0.23 -8.28
C PRO A 166 -5.08 0.95 -7.77
N LEU A 167 -4.95 2.07 -8.48
CA LEU A 167 -5.62 3.33 -8.13
C LEU A 167 -6.54 3.77 -9.28
N LEU A 168 -7.80 4.07 -8.98
CA LEU A 168 -8.76 4.68 -9.90
C LEU A 168 -9.32 5.99 -9.34
N PRO A 169 -9.86 6.89 -10.20
CA PRO A 169 -10.77 7.95 -9.74
C PRO A 169 -11.89 7.36 -8.88
N ALA A 170 -12.47 8.17 -7.99
CA ALA A 170 -13.46 7.65 -7.04
C ALA A 170 -14.80 7.21 -7.65
N ARG A 171 -15.21 7.77 -8.81
CA ARG A 171 -16.51 7.54 -9.44
C ARG A 171 -16.72 6.14 -10.01
N PRO A 172 -15.78 5.50 -10.74
CA PRO A 172 -15.98 4.18 -11.30
C PRO A 172 -16.37 3.14 -10.25
N HIS A 173 -17.19 2.18 -10.64
CA HIS A 173 -17.61 1.06 -9.79
C HIS A 173 -16.40 0.18 -9.42
N ASP A 174 -16.42 -0.49 -8.25
CA ASP A 174 -15.34 -1.34 -7.77
C ASP A 174 -14.95 -2.44 -8.74
N ILE A 175 -15.92 -2.96 -9.49
CA ILE A 175 -15.72 -3.96 -10.54
C ILE A 175 -14.73 -3.51 -11.63
N GLN A 176 -14.53 -2.22 -11.84
CA GLN A 176 -13.55 -1.71 -12.82
C GLN A 176 -12.10 -1.94 -12.38
N LEU A 177 -11.88 -2.15 -11.07
CA LEU A 177 -10.57 -2.51 -10.52
C LEU A 177 -10.27 -4.02 -10.61
N LEU A 178 -11.25 -4.86 -10.93
CA LEU A 178 -11.11 -6.30 -10.82
C LEU A 178 -9.95 -6.84 -11.66
N ASP A 179 -9.88 -6.45 -12.93
CA ASP A 179 -8.84 -6.96 -13.85
C ASP A 179 -7.43 -6.55 -13.39
N ASP A 180 -7.25 -5.29 -12.96
CA ASP A 180 -5.98 -4.82 -12.42
C ASP A 180 -5.61 -5.50 -11.09
N LEU A 181 -6.63 -5.75 -10.24
CA LEU A 181 -6.42 -6.43 -8.97
C LEU A 181 -5.99 -7.89 -9.14
N VAL A 182 -6.50 -8.59 -10.15
CA VAL A 182 -6.19 -10.01 -10.37
C VAL A 182 -5.10 -10.24 -11.42
N ALA A 183 -4.54 -9.19 -12.00
CA ALA A 183 -3.48 -9.29 -12.99
C ALA A 183 -2.32 -10.17 -12.50
N GLY A 184 -1.94 -11.18 -13.30
CA GLY A 184 -0.84 -12.10 -12.99
C GLY A 184 -1.09 -13.03 -11.78
N PHE A 185 -2.32 -13.13 -11.29
CA PHE A 185 -2.70 -14.03 -10.21
C PHE A 185 -3.47 -15.24 -10.73
N VAL A 186 -3.28 -16.38 -10.08
CA VAL A 186 -4.04 -17.62 -10.28
C VAL A 186 -4.46 -18.15 -8.92
N GLY A 187 -5.75 -18.42 -8.74
CA GLY A 187 -6.27 -18.96 -7.48
C GLY A 187 -7.61 -18.38 -7.04
N LEU A 188 -7.88 -18.47 -5.74
CA LEU A 188 -9.14 -18.08 -5.13
C LEU A 188 -9.10 -16.63 -4.65
N VAL A 189 -10.14 -15.86 -5.01
CA VAL A 189 -10.25 -14.42 -4.68
C VAL A 189 -11.55 -14.15 -3.93
N PRO A 190 -11.58 -14.22 -2.59
CA PRO A 190 -12.68 -13.70 -1.79
C PRO A 190 -12.83 -12.19 -1.99
N ALA A 191 -14.05 -11.76 -2.36
CA ALA A 191 -14.33 -10.36 -2.68
C ALA A 191 -15.66 -9.88 -2.09
N ASP A 192 -15.85 -8.54 -2.03
CA ASP A 192 -17.13 -7.96 -1.65
C ASP A 192 -18.16 -8.02 -2.79
N LYS A 193 -19.43 -7.75 -2.45
CA LYS A 193 -20.56 -7.70 -3.38
C LYS A 193 -20.42 -6.64 -4.48
N GLY A 194 -19.52 -5.66 -4.29
CA GLY A 194 -19.17 -4.67 -5.30
C GLY A 194 -18.47 -5.27 -6.54
N PHE A 195 -17.89 -6.46 -6.40
CA PHE A 195 -17.19 -7.20 -7.45
C PHE A 195 -18.05 -8.25 -8.15
N ILE A 196 -19.37 -8.26 -7.96
CA ILE A 196 -20.28 -9.20 -8.63
C ILE A 196 -20.46 -8.79 -10.09
N ASP A 197 -19.91 -9.60 -11.00
CA ASP A 197 -20.14 -9.59 -12.45
C ASP A 197 -19.96 -11.03 -12.94
N THR A 198 -21.05 -11.72 -13.15
CA THR A 198 -21.05 -13.16 -13.46
C THR A 198 -20.29 -13.46 -14.76
N PHE A 199 -20.46 -12.62 -15.80
CA PHE A 199 -19.78 -12.83 -17.07
C PHE A 199 -18.25 -12.69 -16.91
N ARG A 200 -17.80 -11.60 -16.29
CA ARG A 200 -16.37 -11.33 -16.04
C ARG A 200 -15.76 -12.41 -15.15
N GLN A 201 -16.46 -12.83 -14.10
CA GLN A 201 -16.00 -13.90 -13.20
C GLN A 201 -15.86 -15.24 -13.93
N THR A 202 -16.78 -15.59 -14.85
CA THR A 202 -16.67 -16.78 -15.69
C THR A 202 -15.44 -16.70 -16.59
N VAL A 203 -15.24 -15.58 -17.29
CA VAL A 203 -14.06 -15.38 -18.16
C VAL A 203 -12.75 -15.49 -17.37
N LEU A 204 -12.68 -14.90 -16.18
CA LEU A 204 -11.50 -14.99 -15.31
C LEU A 204 -11.22 -16.43 -14.86
N ALA A 205 -12.26 -17.18 -14.52
CA ALA A 205 -12.12 -18.58 -14.11
C ALA A 205 -11.63 -19.45 -15.27
N GLU A 206 -12.24 -19.36 -16.45
CA GLU A 206 -11.96 -20.20 -17.59
C GLU A 206 -10.62 -19.87 -18.27
N ARG A 207 -10.29 -18.58 -18.40
CA ARG A 207 -9.11 -18.16 -19.16
C ARG A 207 -7.88 -17.91 -18.31
N HIS A 208 -8.06 -17.52 -17.05
CA HIS A 208 -6.96 -17.07 -16.19
C HIS A 208 -6.81 -17.90 -14.90
N GLY A 209 -7.71 -18.86 -14.63
CA GLY A 209 -7.68 -19.68 -13.41
C GLY A 209 -7.93 -18.86 -12.13
N VAL A 210 -8.66 -17.73 -12.26
CA VAL A 210 -8.99 -16.86 -11.13
C VAL A 210 -10.44 -17.05 -10.72
N PHE A 211 -10.65 -17.56 -9.52
CA PHE A 211 -11.97 -17.89 -8.98
C PHE A 211 -12.42 -16.82 -7.98
N VAL A 212 -13.18 -15.83 -8.46
CA VAL A 212 -13.71 -14.74 -7.62
C VAL A 212 -14.94 -15.22 -6.86
N ILE A 213 -14.87 -15.24 -5.53
CA ILE A 213 -15.96 -15.68 -4.65
C ILE A 213 -16.57 -14.50 -3.92
N THR A 214 -17.83 -14.24 -4.22
CA THR A 214 -18.61 -13.15 -3.59
C THR A 214 -19.83 -13.72 -2.87
N ALA A 215 -20.23 -13.09 -1.76
CA ALA A 215 -21.54 -13.40 -1.16
C ALA A 215 -22.67 -12.96 -2.09
N PRO A 216 -23.75 -13.74 -2.28
CA PRO A 216 -24.86 -13.38 -3.15
C PRO A 216 -25.57 -12.13 -2.63
N ARG A 217 -26.14 -11.34 -3.56
CA ARG A 217 -27.09 -10.27 -3.23
C ARG A 217 -28.45 -10.88 -2.84
N LYS A 218 -29.29 -10.10 -2.18
CA LYS A 218 -30.67 -10.51 -1.87
C LYS A 218 -31.38 -10.93 -3.18
N ARG A 219 -32.00 -12.10 -3.17
CA ARG A 219 -32.69 -12.73 -4.33
C ARG A 219 -31.74 -13.27 -5.43
N MET A 220 -30.44 -13.36 -5.19
CA MET A 220 -29.48 -13.97 -6.12
C MET A 220 -29.18 -15.40 -5.68
N THR A 221 -29.27 -16.36 -6.60
CA THR A 221 -28.81 -17.72 -6.38
C THR A 221 -27.29 -17.77 -6.48
N THR A 222 -26.66 -18.70 -5.75
CA THR A 222 -25.22 -18.97 -5.83
C THR A 222 -24.97 -20.46 -5.94
N ALA A 223 -23.98 -20.83 -6.74
CA ALA A 223 -23.50 -22.22 -6.83
C ALA A 223 -22.51 -22.58 -5.71
N HIS A 224 -22.08 -21.59 -4.91
CA HIS A 224 -21.09 -21.80 -3.86
C HIS A 224 -21.71 -22.40 -2.60
N SER A 225 -21.04 -23.38 -2.00
CA SER A 225 -21.49 -24.00 -0.76
C SER A 225 -21.51 -22.99 0.42
N PRO A 226 -22.42 -23.13 1.38
CA PRO A 226 -22.43 -22.28 2.58
C PRO A 226 -21.12 -22.30 3.37
N GLY A 227 -20.43 -23.45 3.39
CA GLY A 227 -19.12 -23.59 4.03
C GLY A 227 -18.04 -22.72 3.38
N LEU A 228 -17.97 -22.69 2.04
CA LEU A 228 -17.04 -21.85 1.30
C LEU A 228 -17.33 -20.37 1.54
N LEU A 229 -18.60 -19.95 1.46
CA LEU A 229 -18.99 -18.57 1.71
C LEU A 229 -18.62 -18.11 3.14
N LYS A 230 -18.82 -18.98 4.14
CA LYS A 230 -18.42 -18.72 5.54
C LYS A 230 -16.89 -18.59 5.68
N ALA A 231 -16.12 -19.43 5.00
CA ALA A 231 -14.66 -19.36 4.97
C ALA A 231 -14.19 -18.04 4.33
N CYS A 232 -14.73 -17.67 3.17
CA CYS A 232 -14.43 -16.42 2.49
C CYS A 232 -14.77 -15.18 3.35
N ALA A 233 -15.93 -15.19 4.03
CA ALA A 233 -16.32 -14.11 4.93
C ALA A 233 -15.34 -13.96 6.11
N ARG A 234 -14.79 -15.06 6.62
CA ARG A 234 -13.75 -15.03 7.66
C ARG A 234 -12.44 -14.43 7.15
N LEU A 235 -12.00 -14.83 5.96
CA LEU A 235 -10.79 -14.31 5.33
C LEU A 235 -10.89 -12.82 5.03
N ARG A 236 -12.07 -12.33 4.65
CA ARG A 236 -12.29 -10.90 4.38
C ARG A 236 -12.06 -9.98 5.57
N LYS A 237 -12.15 -10.47 6.81
CA LYS A 237 -11.75 -9.68 7.98
C LYS A 237 -10.28 -9.24 7.93
N GLY A 238 -9.41 -10.01 7.27
CA GLY A 238 -8.01 -9.64 7.07
C GLY A 238 -7.84 -8.37 6.26
N VAL A 239 -8.61 -8.19 5.16
CA VAL A 239 -8.50 -6.97 4.35
C VAL A 239 -9.09 -5.75 5.06
N GLU A 240 -10.10 -5.92 5.90
CA GLU A 240 -10.62 -4.86 6.76
C GLU A 240 -9.56 -4.40 7.77
N THR A 241 -8.80 -5.33 8.36
CA THR A 241 -7.67 -5.02 9.26
C THR A 241 -6.56 -4.27 8.51
N VAL A 242 -6.16 -4.72 7.32
CA VAL A 242 -5.18 -4.00 6.48
C VAL A 242 -5.69 -2.61 6.10
N GLY A 243 -6.97 -2.48 5.73
CA GLY A 243 -7.61 -1.20 5.47
C GLY A 243 -7.57 -0.25 6.67
N SER A 244 -7.81 -0.76 7.89
CA SER A 244 -7.68 0.00 9.14
C SER A 244 -6.23 0.43 9.38
N HIS A 245 -5.25 -0.46 9.23
CA HIS A 245 -3.83 -0.09 9.32
C HIS A 245 -3.48 1.06 8.37
N LEU A 246 -3.90 0.97 7.11
CA LEU A 246 -3.61 2.01 6.14
C LEU A 246 -4.29 3.34 6.50
N THR A 247 -5.55 3.31 6.98
CA THR A 247 -6.30 4.55 7.27
C THR A 247 -5.96 5.17 8.63
N GLU A 248 -5.79 4.36 9.67
CA GLU A 248 -5.65 4.83 11.04
C GLU A 248 -4.17 4.94 11.44
N ARG A 249 -3.39 3.88 11.22
CA ARG A 249 -1.97 3.87 11.60
C ARG A 249 -1.13 4.70 10.62
N PHE A 250 -1.27 4.46 9.32
CA PHE A 250 -0.49 5.13 8.27
C PHE A 250 -1.16 6.35 7.66
N ALA A 251 -2.40 6.67 8.06
CA ALA A 251 -3.13 7.87 7.66
C ALA A 251 -3.17 8.12 6.14
N VAL A 252 -3.39 7.07 5.32
CA VAL A 252 -3.44 7.19 3.84
C VAL A 252 -4.53 8.15 3.35
N ALA A 253 -5.59 8.37 4.11
CA ALA A 253 -6.65 9.34 3.79
C ALA A 253 -6.24 10.80 4.07
N ARG A 254 -5.02 11.07 4.56
CA ARG A 254 -4.53 12.40 4.95
C ARG A 254 -3.14 12.69 4.37
N LEU A 255 -2.94 12.45 3.08
CA LEU A 255 -1.62 12.58 2.43
C LEU A 255 -1.11 14.03 2.36
N ARG A 256 -2.00 15.05 2.36
CA ARG A 256 -1.66 16.49 2.37
C ARG A 256 -0.69 16.85 1.24
N VAL A 257 -1.04 16.53 0.01
CA VAL A 257 -0.23 16.76 -1.19
C VAL A 257 -0.95 17.67 -2.17
N HIS A 258 -0.19 18.26 -3.09
CA HIS A 258 -0.69 19.25 -4.05
C HIS A 258 -0.58 18.81 -5.51
N ASP A 259 -0.06 17.60 -5.79
CA ASP A 259 0.04 17.03 -7.13
C ASP A 259 0.05 15.49 -7.09
N LEU A 260 -0.18 14.88 -8.27
CA LEU A 260 -0.27 13.44 -8.41
C LEU A 260 1.07 12.73 -8.13
N TRP A 261 2.21 13.37 -8.46
CA TRP A 261 3.54 12.79 -8.22
C TRP A 261 3.81 12.60 -6.72
N HIS A 262 3.58 13.64 -5.92
CA HIS A 262 3.72 13.56 -4.46
C HIS A 262 2.63 12.69 -3.82
N PHE A 263 1.44 12.61 -4.44
CA PHE A 263 0.39 11.69 -4.00
C PHE A 263 0.84 10.23 -4.12
N GLN A 264 1.31 9.83 -5.31
CA GLN A 264 1.82 8.48 -5.55
C GLN A 264 3.00 8.14 -4.65
N HIS A 265 3.96 9.06 -4.53
CA HIS A 265 5.12 8.92 -3.66
C HIS A 265 4.73 8.64 -2.19
N ARG A 266 3.82 9.46 -1.64
CA ARG A 266 3.40 9.28 -0.24
C ARG A 266 2.50 8.06 -0.03
N LEU A 267 1.67 7.73 -1.01
CA LEU A 267 0.86 6.53 -0.95
C LEU A 267 1.73 5.27 -0.92
N ILE A 268 2.66 5.14 -1.87
CA ILE A 268 3.53 3.95 -1.95
C ILE A 268 4.47 3.85 -0.74
N ARG A 269 4.92 4.97 -0.15
CA ARG A 269 5.68 4.98 1.09
C ARG A 269 4.93 4.27 2.22
N LYS A 270 3.64 4.55 2.38
CA LYS A 270 2.80 3.95 3.43
C LYS A 270 2.50 2.48 3.16
N ILE A 271 2.28 2.12 1.90
CA ILE A 271 2.13 0.72 1.47
C ILE A 271 3.41 -0.06 1.72
N LEU A 272 4.58 0.51 1.37
CA LEU A 272 5.88 -0.09 1.65
C LEU A 272 6.10 -0.28 3.16
N ALA A 273 5.81 0.74 3.97
CA ALA A 273 5.94 0.64 5.42
C ALA A 273 5.06 -0.48 6.01
N HIS A 274 3.80 -0.59 5.56
CA HIS A 274 2.94 -1.71 5.92
C HIS A 274 3.56 -3.06 5.53
N THR A 275 4.03 -3.18 4.29
CA THR A 275 4.65 -4.42 3.77
C THR A 275 5.91 -4.80 4.55
N VAL A 276 6.77 -3.83 4.87
CA VAL A 276 7.98 -4.04 5.71
C VAL A 276 7.59 -4.58 7.08
N GLY A 277 6.55 -4.04 7.72
CA GLY A 277 6.12 -4.52 9.03
C GLY A 277 5.59 -5.94 9.00
N VAL A 278 4.75 -6.27 8.02
CA VAL A 278 4.26 -7.65 7.84
C VAL A 278 5.43 -8.60 7.56
N PHE A 279 6.37 -8.19 6.71
CA PHE A 279 7.57 -8.96 6.38
C PHE A 279 8.43 -9.24 7.62
N LEU A 280 8.74 -8.23 8.41
CA LEU A 280 9.54 -8.37 9.63
C LEU A 280 8.84 -9.25 10.68
N ASN A 281 7.52 -9.09 10.86
CA ASN A 281 6.75 -9.95 11.74
C ASN A 281 6.79 -11.42 11.30
N LEU A 282 6.71 -11.71 9.99
CA LEU A 282 6.86 -13.06 9.46
C LEU A 282 8.25 -13.64 9.77
N GLN A 283 9.32 -12.86 9.55
CA GLN A 283 10.69 -13.29 9.88
C GLN A 283 10.88 -13.57 11.37
N LEU A 284 10.29 -12.74 12.22
CA LEU A 284 10.34 -12.85 13.68
C LEU A 284 9.34 -13.87 14.25
N ARG A 285 8.58 -14.58 13.39
CA ARG A 285 7.53 -15.52 13.78
C ARG A 285 6.47 -14.92 14.70
N ARG A 286 6.17 -13.64 14.51
CA ARG A 286 5.12 -12.91 15.21
C ARG A 286 3.82 -12.93 14.41
N PRO A 287 2.66 -12.61 15.02
CA PRO A 287 1.43 -12.38 14.25
C PRO A 287 1.67 -11.32 13.17
N PRO A 288 1.46 -11.64 11.86
CA PRO A 288 1.89 -10.78 10.75
C PRO A 288 1.33 -9.35 10.81
N LEU A 289 0.10 -9.20 11.28
CA LEU A 289 -0.60 -7.91 11.37
C LEU A 289 -0.43 -7.20 12.74
N ASP A 290 0.39 -7.71 13.65
CA ASP A 290 0.74 -7.00 14.89
C ASP A 290 1.82 -5.93 14.64
N LEU A 291 1.44 -4.87 13.95
CA LEU A 291 2.37 -3.79 13.59
C LEU A 291 2.69 -2.86 14.78
N ASP A 292 1.80 -2.74 15.77
CA ASP A 292 2.04 -1.90 16.93
C ASP A 292 3.08 -2.49 17.88
N GLY A 293 3.11 -3.80 18.01
CA GLY A 293 4.10 -4.49 18.82
C GLY A 293 5.48 -4.64 18.18
N LEU A 294 5.68 -4.16 16.94
CA LEU A 294 6.96 -4.32 16.24
C LEU A 294 8.04 -3.36 16.75
N VAL A 295 7.67 -2.14 17.11
CA VAL A 295 8.59 -1.11 17.60
C VAL A 295 8.08 -0.59 18.94
N THR A 296 8.95 -0.59 19.95
CA THR A 296 8.70 0.07 21.23
C THR A 296 8.99 1.57 21.09
N LEU A 297 7.93 2.41 21.20
CA LEU A 297 8.03 3.86 20.99
C LEU A 297 8.44 4.59 22.27
#